data_542565083e3c7e559c31be1ea991cfc3
#
_entry.id   542565083e3c7e559c31be1ea991cfc3
#
_cell.length_a   1.000
_cell.length_b   1.000
_cell.length_c   1.000
_cell.angle_alpha   90.00
_cell.angle_beta   90.00
_cell.angle_gamma   90.00
#
_symmetry.space_group_name_H-M   'P 1'
#
loop_
_entity.id
_entity.type
_entity.pdbx_description
1 polymer ?
#
loop_
_entity_poly.entity_id
_entity_poly.type
_entity_poly.pdbx_seq_one_letter_code
_entity_poly.pdbx_strand_id
1 'polypeptide(L)'
;YFNRYGNYPGVGAWQSEDSPWRDAFYFHEDGSYDCWWGVGNMPAINESSELVRERLLGKDGVIRKWLRAGAHGWRLDVADELSDDFLTEIKKAVLAEKPDALLLGEVWEDASNKISYGHLRRYLQGSELDSAMDYPFRDMVIGFLMGYKNAYQAAEDIETLRENYPREALACALNLLSSHDRPRIISVLGGGPDESQLPESERSKWRLDDNSMGLAKSRFWLATLMQMTFPGVPSIYYGDEYGLEGLTDPGNRRTMPTKEDLHDFDTFAIVKNASAVRRALPFMIDGEIKAFALNDEVLAYNRTGKDGESATVIINRSLRNSHRVTIPALGECASDVISGHECEIH
;
A
#
# COMPACT_ATOMS: atom_id res chain seq x y z
N TYR A 1 -14.58 25.36 -5.96
CA TYR A 1 -15.63 24.38 -6.00
C TYR A 1 -16.36 24.40 -7.36
N PHE A 2 -16.58 23.21 -7.94
CA PHE A 2 -16.92 23.07 -9.37
C PHE A 2 -18.42 23.17 -9.65
N ASN A 3 -19.22 22.39 -8.95
CA ASN A 3 -20.69 22.40 -8.95
C ASN A 3 -21.36 22.12 -10.32
N ARG A 4 -20.84 21.15 -11.09
CA ARG A 4 -21.53 20.68 -12.30
C ARG A 4 -22.66 19.71 -11.98
N TYR A 5 -22.43 18.84 -10.99
CA TYR A 5 -23.32 17.72 -10.64
C TYR A 5 -23.86 17.81 -9.20
N GLY A 6 -23.45 18.80 -8.44
CA GLY A 6 -23.81 18.98 -7.05
C GLY A 6 -24.94 20.00 -6.81
N ASN A 7 -25.46 19.99 -5.58
CA ASN A 7 -26.51 20.91 -5.11
C ASN A 7 -25.97 21.94 -4.11
N TYR A 8 -24.71 22.29 -4.18
CA TYR A 8 -24.16 23.27 -3.25
C TYR A 8 -24.76 24.66 -3.49
N PRO A 9 -25.14 25.40 -2.41
CA PRO A 9 -25.84 26.68 -2.51
C PRO A 9 -24.91 27.86 -2.86
N GLY A 10 -24.24 27.83 -3.97
CA GLY A 10 -23.35 28.88 -4.44
C GLY A 10 -23.03 28.70 -5.90
N VAL A 11 -22.48 29.73 -6.53
CA VAL A 11 -22.07 29.69 -7.93
C VAL A 11 -20.71 29.03 -8.05
N GLY A 12 -20.68 27.76 -8.49
CA GLY A 12 -19.47 27.02 -8.77
C GLY A 12 -18.80 27.41 -10.09
N ALA A 13 -17.58 26.97 -10.28
CA ALA A 13 -16.77 27.27 -11.46
C ALA A 13 -17.45 26.90 -12.79
N TRP A 14 -18.21 25.80 -12.82
CA TRP A 14 -18.95 25.35 -14.01
C TRP A 14 -20.14 26.25 -14.33
N GLN A 15 -20.78 26.88 -13.33
CA GLN A 15 -22.06 27.56 -13.48
C GLN A 15 -21.95 28.98 -14.04
N SER A 16 -20.77 29.61 -13.89
CA SER A 16 -20.55 30.98 -14.39
C SER A 16 -19.04 31.22 -14.62
N GLU A 17 -18.75 31.97 -15.69
CA GLU A 17 -17.40 32.48 -15.94
C GLU A 17 -16.97 33.51 -14.89
N ASP A 18 -17.91 34.23 -14.30
CA ASP A 18 -17.69 35.19 -13.21
C ASP A 18 -17.59 34.52 -11.82
N SER A 19 -17.62 33.17 -11.75
CA SER A 19 -17.49 32.47 -10.48
C SER A 19 -16.11 32.75 -9.85
N PRO A 20 -16.04 33.03 -8.54
CA PRO A 20 -14.79 33.19 -7.84
C PRO A 20 -13.94 31.90 -7.83
N TRP A 21 -14.50 30.78 -8.26
CA TRP A 21 -13.83 29.49 -8.37
C TRP A 21 -13.36 29.16 -9.79
N ARG A 22 -13.63 30.05 -10.78
CA ARG A 22 -13.34 29.77 -12.19
C ARG A 22 -11.86 29.44 -12.42
N ASP A 23 -10.97 30.23 -11.86
CA ASP A 23 -9.52 30.07 -11.96
C ASP A 23 -8.98 28.81 -11.26
N ALA A 24 -9.77 28.20 -10.39
CA ALA A 24 -9.35 26.98 -9.68
C ALA A 24 -9.32 25.72 -10.56
N PHE A 25 -9.80 25.80 -11.80
CA PHE A 25 -9.91 24.68 -12.73
C PHE A 25 -9.47 25.09 -14.13
N TYR A 26 -9.06 24.12 -14.95
CA TYR A 26 -8.67 24.35 -16.34
C TYR A 26 -9.91 24.30 -17.23
N PHE A 27 -10.24 25.44 -17.86
CA PHE A 27 -11.28 25.56 -18.86
C PHE A 27 -10.70 25.91 -20.22
N HIS A 28 -11.29 25.37 -21.28
CA HIS A 28 -10.93 25.65 -22.67
C HIS A 28 -11.91 26.66 -23.29
N GLU A 29 -11.53 27.23 -24.45
CA GLU A 29 -12.34 28.23 -25.16
C GLU A 29 -13.70 27.71 -25.62
N ASP A 30 -13.81 26.39 -25.85
CA ASP A 30 -15.07 25.73 -26.24
C ASP A 30 -15.97 25.43 -25.02
N GLY A 31 -15.61 25.86 -23.82
CA GLY A 31 -16.32 25.61 -22.58
C GLY A 31 -16.08 24.23 -21.97
N SER A 32 -15.28 23.37 -22.59
CA SER A 32 -14.83 22.12 -21.98
C SER A 32 -13.84 22.40 -20.84
N TYR A 33 -13.49 21.37 -20.06
CA TYR A 33 -12.57 21.47 -18.95
C TYR A 33 -11.77 20.19 -18.79
N ASP A 34 -10.59 20.30 -18.19
CA ASP A 34 -9.77 19.14 -17.86
C ASP A 34 -10.37 18.35 -16.71
N CYS A 35 -10.31 17.03 -16.81
CA CYS A 35 -10.79 16.12 -15.80
C CYS A 35 -9.94 14.86 -15.77
N TRP A 36 -9.92 14.20 -14.62
CA TRP A 36 -9.15 12.97 -14.43
C TRP A 36 -9.62 11.88 -15.40
N TRP A 37 -8.76 11.48 -16.33
CA TRP A 37 -8.95 10.44 -17.35
C TRP A 37 -10.31 10.48 -18.08
N GLY A 38 -10.86 11.68 -18.34
CA GLY A 38 -12.15 11.84 -18.98
C GLY A 38 -13.36 11.69 -18.07
N VAL A 39 -13.15 11.50 -16.76
CA VAL A 39 -14.22 11.38 -15.77
C VAL A 39 -14.74 12.77 -15.40
N GLY A 40 -15.81 13.22 -16.09
CA GLY A 40 -16.29 14.59 -16.01
C GLY A 40 -16.77 15.10 -14.64
N ASN A 41 -17.05 14.22 -13.67
CA ASN A 41 -17.34 14.60 -12.29
C ASN A 41 -16.09 14.74 -11.40
N MET A 42 -14.89 14.56 -11.98
CA MET A 42 -13.60 14.72 -11.31
C MET A 42 -12.75 15.76 -12.05
N PRO A 43 -13.11 17.05 -11.99
CA PRO A 43 -12.38 18.11 -12.69
C PRO A 43 -10.96 18.27 -12.12
N ALA A 44 -9.99 18.48 -13.02
CA ALA A 44 -8.62 18.75 -12.64
C ALA A 44 -8.49 20.14 -12.03
N ILE A 45 -7.79 20.24 -10.90
CA ILE A 45 -7.48 21.53 -10.27
C ILE A 45 -6.36 22.24 -11.02
N ASN A 46 -6.47 23.56 -11.14
CA ASN A 46 -5.41 24.40 -11.67
C ASN A 46 -4.34 24.65 -10.60
N GLU A 47 -3.27 23.87 -10.62
CA GLU A 47 -2.16 23.99 -9.67
C GLU A 47 -1.43 25.35 -9.72
N SER A 48 -1.54 26.07 -10.84
CA SER A 48 -0.95 27.40 -10.99
C SER A 48 -1.83 28.52 -10.39
N SER A 49 -3.09 28.22 -10.07
CA SER A 49 -4.00 29.21 -9.48
C SER A 49 -3.57 29.61 -8.07
N GLU A 50 -3.46 30.91 -7.85
CA GLU A 50 -3.18 31.46 -6.51
C GLU A 50 -4.28 31.09 -5.52
N LEU A 51 -5.54 31.05 -5.97
CA LEU A 51 -6.67 30.60 -5.16
C LEU A 51 -6.48 29.16 -4.67
N VAL A 52 -6.08 28.24 -5.55
CA VAL A 52 -5.83 26.82 -5.21
C VAL A 52 -4.68 26.73 -4.24
N ARG A 53 -3.55 27.42 -4.51
CA ARG A 53 -2.36 27.43 -3.65
C ARG A 53 -2.68 27.97 -2.26
N GLU A 54 -3.37 29.09 -2.16
CA GLU A 54 -3.74 29.64 -0.85
C GLU A 54 -4.70 28.70 -0.08
N ARG A 55 -5.68 28.11 -0.77
CA ARG A 55 -6.63 27.18 -0.15
C ARG A 55 -6.03 25.88 0.31
N LEU A 56 -5.05 25.35 -0.40
CA LEU A 56 -4.40 24.08 -0.06
C LEU A 56 -3.17 24.29 0.82
N LEU A 57 -2.27 25.22 0.44
CA LEU A 57 -0.92 25.37 1.00
C LEU A 57 -0.79 26.59 1.93
N GLY A 58 -1.70 27.56 1.83
CA GLY A 58 -1.68 28.80 2.61
C GLY A 58 -1.67 28.54 4.12
N LYS A 59 -1.45 29.60 4.91
CA LYS A 59 -1.38 29.51 6.38
C LYS A 59 -2.58 28.83 7.03
N ASP A 60 -3.77 29.08 6.51
CA ASP A 60 -5.03 28.48 6.95
C ASP A 60 -5.58 27.45 5.96
N GLY A 61 -4.72 27.02 5.04
CA GLY A 61 -5.03 26.03 4.01
C GLY A 61 -5.27 24.62 4.58
N VAL A 62 -5.86 23.78 3.75
CA VAL A 62 -6.32 22.43 4.12
C VAL A 62 -5.17 21.60 4.72
N ILE A 63 -3.99 21.60 4.09
CA ILE A 63 -2.84 20.79 4.54
C ILE A 63 -2.42 21.16 5.96
N ARG A 64 -2.20 22.45 6.22
CA ARG A 64 -1.75 22.92 7.53
C ARG A 64 -2.83 22.78 8.61
N LYS A 65 -4.09 23.03 8.23
CA LYS A 65 -5.22 22.91 9.16
C LYS A 65 -5.34 21.52 9.78
N TRP A 66 -5.22 20.48 8.97
CA TRP A 66 -5.34 19.11 9.47
C TRP A 66 -4.09 18.65 10.22
N LEU A 67 -2.90 19.10 9.85
CA LEU A 67 -1.69 18.86 10.65
C LEU A 67 -1.81 19.48 12.04
N ARG A 68 -2.30 20.74 12.14
CA ARG A 68 -2.60 21.40 13.44
C ARG A 68 -3.69 20.67 14.22
N ALA A 69 -4.66 20.07 13.54
CA ALA A 69 -5.71 19.27 14.18
C ALA A 69 -5.24 17.90 14.69
N GLY A 70 -3.97 17.53 14.45
CA GLY A 70 -3.37 16.31 14.98
C GLY A 70 -3.03 15.24 13.93
N ALA A 71 -3.22 15.49 12.64
CA ALA A 71 -2.72 14.59 11.61
C ALA A 71 -1.18 14.49 11.68
N HIS A 72 -0.63 13.29 11.41
CA HIS A 72 0.81 13.04 11.40
C HIS A 72 1.42 13.09 10.00
N GLY A 73 0.60 13.29 8.99
CA GLY A 73 1.04 13.36 7.60
C GLY A 73 -0.12 13.36 6.64
N TRP A 74 0.21 13.21 5.38
CA TRP A 74 -0.74 13.14 4.27
C TRP A 74 -0.42 11.98 3.33
N ARG A 75 -1.45 11.38 2.79
CA ARG A 75 -1.37 10.52 1.60
C ARG A 75 -2.01 11.28 0.44
N LEU A 76 -1.25 11.50 -0.62
CA LEU A 76 -1.72 12.15 -1.83
C LEU A 76 -2.28 11.09 -2.78
N ASP A 77 -3.53 11.30 -3.16
CA ASP A 77 -4.23 10.50 -4.15
C ASP A 77 -3.63 10.73 -5.54
N VAL A 78 -3.47 9.67 -6.32
CA VAL A 78 -3.00 9.71 -7.71
C VAL A 78 -1.84 10.71 -7.89
N ALA A 79 -0.71 10.45 -7.21
CA ALA A 79 0.43 11.38 -7.23
C ALA A 79 0.98 11.65 -8.64
N ASP A 80 0.74 10.74 -9.58
CA ASP A 80 1.14 10.87 -10.99
C ASP A 80 0.43 12.04 -11.70
N GLU A 81 -0.74 12.45 -11.23
CA GLU A 81 -1.52 13.57 -11.79
C GLU A 81 -1.10 14.94 -11.24
N LEU A 82 -0.22 14.98 -10.23
CA LEU A 82 0.32 16.21 -9.65
C LEU A 82 1.68 16.55 -10.28
N SER A 83 1.92 17.83 -10.55
CA SER A 83 3.23 18.27 -11.04
C SER A 83 4.31 18.16 -9.96
N ASP A 84 5.57 17.94 -10.38
CA ASP A 84 6.73 17.87 -9.47
C ASP A 84 6.88 19.18 -8.65
N ASP A 85 6.61 20.33 -9.28
CA ASP A 85 6.67 21.62 -8.60
C ASP A 85 5.59 21.75 -7.53
N PHE A 86 4.37 21.29 -7.82
CA PHE A 86 3.28 21.32 -6.83
C PHE A 86 3.53 20.35 -5.68
N LEU A 87 4.04 19.14 -5.96
CA LEU A 87 4.46 18.18 -4.93
C LEU A 87 5.54 18.80 -4.01
N THR A 88 6.53 19.49 -4.60
CA THR A 88 7.56 20.22 -3.84
C THR A 88 6.96 21.29 -2.94
N GLU A 89 5.98 22.03 -3.42
CA GLU A 89 5.30 23.06 -2.61
C GLU A 89 4.44 22.44 -1.49
N ILE A 90 3.74 21.35 -1.77
CA ILE A 90 3.02 20.56 -0.75
C ILE A 90 4.00 20.12 0.35
N LYS A 91 5.15 19.55 -0.03
CA LYS A 91 6.20 19.12 0.91
C LYS A 91 6.67 20.26 1.80
N LYS A 92 6.97 21.42 1.20
CA LYS A 92 7.37 22.62 1.95
C LYS A 92 6.29 23.08 2.94
N ALA A 93 5.02 23.06 2.52
CA ALA A 93 3.89 23.44 3.38
C ALA A 93 3.72 22.48 4.55
N VAL A 94 3.87 21.16 4.32
CA VAL A 94 3.81 20.12 5.33
C VAL A 94 4.91 20.30 6.36
N LEU A 95 6.17 20.39 5.94
CA LEU A 95 7.33 20.51 6.83
C LEU A 95 7.37 21.84 7.59
N ALA A 96 6.88 22.92 6.99
CA ALA A 96 6.78 24.20 7.67
C ALA A 96 5.75 24.21 8.81
N GLU A 97 4.74 23.37 8.75
CA GLU A 97 3.73 23.22 9.81
C GLU A 97 4.13 22.16 10.83
N LYS A 98 4.65 21.02 10.36
CA LYS A 98 5.03 19.88 11.19
C LYS A 98 6.27 19.20 10.61
N PRO A 99 7.48 19.48 11.15
CA PRO A 99 8.74 19.01 10.57
C PRO A 99 8.92 17.48 10.53
N ASP A 100 8.19 16.74 11.37
CA ASP A 100 8.18 15.28 11.46
C ASP A 100 6.98 14.64 10.74
N ALA A 101 6.21 15.42 9.99
CA ALA A 101 5.07 14.89 9.26
C ALA A 101 5.49 14.10 8.01
N LEU A 102 4.82 12.99 7.78
CA LEU A 102 5.04 12.10 6.64
C LEU A 102 4.20 12.54 5.44
N LEU A 103 4.79 12.53 4.26
CA LEU A 103 4.10 12.76 2.99
C LEU A 103 4.24 11.54 2.09
N LEU A 104 3.15 10.79 1.93
CA LEU A 104 3.06 9.59 1.10
C LEU A 104 2.36 9.89 -0.21
N GLY A 105 2.78 9.24 -1.29
CA GLY A 105 2.08 9.24 -2.56
C GLY A 105 1.38 7.91 -2.86
N GLU A 106 0.27 7.97 -3.56
CA GLU A 106 -0.23 6.82 -4.26
C GLU A 106 0.49 6.73 -5.61
N VAL A 107 1.37 5.74 -5.70
CA VAL A 107 2.08 5.36 -6.93
C VAL A 107 1.98 3.84 -7.04
N TRP A 108 1.46 3.34 -8.16
CA TRP A 108 1.14 1.91 -8.29
C TRP A 108 2.30 1.04 -8.72
N GLU A 109 3.35 1.64 -9.23
CA GLU A 109 4.58 0.98 -9.65
C GLU A 109 5.75 1.38 -8.75
N ASP A 110 6.96 1.03 -9.17
CA ASP A 110 8.18 1.46 -8.48
C ASP A 110 8.31 3.00 -8.52
N ALA A 111 8.12 3.64 -7.36
CA ALA A 111 8.15 5.09 -7.24
C ALA A 111 9.54 5.71 -7.40
N SER A 112 10.61 4.91 -7.35
CA SER A 112 11.99 5.38 -7.48
C SER A 112 12.37 5.75 -8.92
N ASN A 113 11.72 5.10 -9.90
CA ASN A 113 12.03 5.21 -11.31
C ASN A 113 10.79 5.38 -12.20
N LYS A 114 9.69 5.81 -11.62
CA LYS A 114 8.43 6.01 -12.32
C LYS A 114 8.57 7.03 -13.46
N ILE A 115 8.12 6.63 -14.65
CA ILE A 115 7.90 7.54 -15.78
C ILE A 115 6.39 7.78 -15.89
N SER A 116 5.98 9.03 -15.78
CA SER A 116 4.61 9.46 -15.96
C SER A 116 4.57 10.63 -16.94
N TYR A 117 3.65 10.60 -17.91
CA TYR A 117 3.53 11.62 -18.96
C TYR A 117 4.84 11.93 -19.71
N GLY A 118 5.71 10.90 -19.87
CA GLY A 118 7.00 11.03 -20.57
C GLY A 118 8.13 11.66 -19.73
N HIS A 119 7.91 11.91 -18.44
CA HIS A 119 8.89 12.46 -17.53
C HIS A 119 9.25 11.45 -16.43
N LEU A 120 10.55 11.32 -16.14
CA LEU A 120 11.04 10.60 -14.98
C LEU A 120 10.69 11.41 -13.71
N ARG A 121 9.86 10.84 -12.86
CA ARG A 121 9.40 11.50 -11.62
C ARG A 121 10.50 11.47 -10.54
N ARG A 122 10.49 12.46 -9.68
CA ARG A 122 11.51 12.68 -8.65
C ARG A 122 11.01 12.38 -7.25
N TYR A 123 9.96 11.58 -7.11
CA TYR A 123 9.22 11.33 -5.90
C TYR A 123 10.07 11.10 -4.65
N LEU A 124 11.09 10.25 -4.75
CA LEU A 124 11.90 9.81 -3.61
C LEU A 124 13.28 10.50 -3.52
N GLN A 125 13.45 11.65 -4.19
CA GLN A 125 14.71 12.42 -4.16
C GLN A 125 14.78 13.43 -3.02
N GLY A 126 13.87 13.39 -2.05
CA GLY A 126 13.88 14.18 -0.81
C GLY A 126 13.12 15.51 -0.86
N SER A 127 12.70 15.98 -2.04
CA SER A 127 11.99 17.26 -2.18
C SER A 127 10.47 17.12 -2.36
N GLU A 128 9.96 15.92 -2.57
CA GLU A 128 8.57 15.65 -2.89
C GLU A 128 7.93 14.72 -1.85
N LEU A 129 8.00 13.41 -2.06
CA LEU A 129 7.43 12.43 -1.16
C LEU A 129 8.48 11.85 -0.21
N ASP A 130 8.06 11.40 0.97
CA ASP A 130 8.92 10.59 1.85
C ASP A 130 8.90 9.13 1.40
N SER A 131 7.75 8.67 0.93
CA SER A 131 7.56 7.32 0.41
C SER A 131 6.25 7.21 -0.37
N ALA A 132 5.90 5.98 -0.74
CA ALA A 132 4.67 5.66 -1.47
C ALA A 132 3.95 4.44 -0.87
N MET A 133 2.74 4.18 -1.35
CA MET A 133 2.05 2.92 -1.15
C MET A 133 2.82 1.82 -1.92
N ASP A 134 3.22 0.75 -1.22
CA ASP A 134 4.09 -0.29 -1.78
C ASP A 134 3.29 -1.36 -2.54
N TYR A 135 2.77 -0.97 -3.70
CA TYR A 135 2.13 -1.91 -4.64
C TYR A 135 3.10 -2.96 -5.19
N PRO A 136 4.38 -2.65 -5.48
CA PRO A 136 5.36 -3.67 -5.85
C PRO A 136 5.51 -4.78 -4.82
N PHE A 137 5.53 -4.45 -3.51
CA PHE A 137 5.51 -5.45 -2.44
C PHE A 137 4.26 -6.34 -2.52
N ARG A 138 3.07 -5.73 -2.68
CA ARG A 138 1.82 -6.48 -2.81
C ARG A 138 1.86 -7.47 -3.98
N ASP A 139 2.30 -7.01 -5.13
CA ASP A 139 2.34 -7.82 -6.35
C ASP A 139 3.39 -8.94 -6.27
N MET A 140 4.50 -8.71 -5.61
CA MET A 140 5.51 -9.73 -5.30
C MET A 140 4.92 -10.81 -4.37
N VAL A 141 4.27 -10.42 -3.27
CA VAL A 141 3.67 -11.37 -2.30
C VAL A 141 2.61 -12.23 -2.97
N ILE A 142 1.68 -11.60 -3.69
CA ILE A 142 0.61 -12.33 -4.40
C ILE A 142 1.21 -13.22 -5.49
N GLY A 143 2.12 -12.68 -6.29
CA GLY A 143 2.78 -13.41 -7.37
C GLY A 143 3.48 -14.67 -6.86
N PHE A 144 4.20 -14.57 -5.76
CA PHE A 144 4.86 -15.69 -5.13
C PHE A 144 3.87 -16.71 -4.54
N LEU A 145 2.95 -16.29 -3.69
CA LEU A 145 2.02 -17.20 -2.99
C LEU A 145 1.01 -17.87 -3.91
N MET A 146 0.62 -17.20 -4.99
CA MET A 146 -0.28 -17.77 -6.00
C MET A 146 0.45 -18.61 -7.06
N GLY A 147 1.78 -18.59 -7.06
CA GLY A 147 2.61 -19.38 -7.98
C GLY A 147 2.81 -18.75 -9.36
N TYR A 148 2.46 -17.49 -9.53
CA TYR A 148 2.77 -16.72 -10.75
C TYR A 148 4.24 -16.34 -10.86
N LYS A 149 4.93 -16.24 -9.70
CA LYS A 149 6.38 -16.05 -9.57
C LYS A 149 6.97 -17.20 -8.76
N ASN A 150 8.15 -17.68 -9.12
CA ASN A 150 8.92 -18.59 -8.26
C ASN A 150 9.70 -17.80 -7.19
N ALA A 151 10.35 -18.49 -6.26
CA ALA A 151 11.08 -17.84 -5.17
C ALA A 151 12.29 -17.03 -5.65
N TYR A 152 12.93 -17.40 -6.76
CA TYR A 152 14.03 -16.63 -7.35
C TYR A 152 13.54 -15.27 -7.87
N GLN A 153 12.41 -15.26 -8.58
CA GLN A 153 11.79 -14.03 -9.06
C GLN A 153 11.30 -13.14 -7.90
N ALA A 154 10.71 -13.73 -6.87
CA ALA A 154 10.30 -12.98 -5.69
C ALA A 154 11.50 -12.39 -4.92
N ALA A 155 12.62 -13.13 -4.81
CA ALA A 155 13.85 -12.63 -4.22
C ALA A 155 14.43 -11.46 -5.05
N GLU A 156 14.40 -11.56 -6.38
CA GLU A 156 14.82 -10.48 -7.30
C GLU A 156 13.95 -9.23 -7.13
N ASP A 157 12.62 -9.36 -7.02
CA ASP A 157 11.73 -8.23 -6.74
C ASP A 157 12.10 -7.52 -5.42
N ILE A 158 12.39 -8.28 -4.36
CA ILE A 158 12.80 -7.73 -3.07
C ILE A 158 14.14 -6.98 -3.18
N GLU A 159 15.14 -7.58 -3.85
CA GLU A 159 16.44 -6.95 -4.04
C GLU A 159 16.32 -5.70 -4.93
N THR A 160 15.44 -5.72 -5.94
CA THR A 160 15.15 -4.56 -6.78
C THR A 160 14.60 -3.38 -5.96
N LEU A 161 13.63 -3.63 -5.09
CA LEU A 161 13.11 -2.59 -4.19
C LEU A 161 14.19 -2.07 -3.24
N ARG A 162 15.00 -2.97 -2.66
CA ARG A 162 16.11 -2.62 -1.77
C ARG A 162 17.17 -1.75 -2.44
N GLU A 163 17.46 -2.01 -3.72
CA GLU A 163 18.46 -1.27 -4.50
C GLU A 163 17.94 0.06 -5.05
N ASN A 164 16.68 0.09 -5.44
CA ASN A 164 16.08 1.25 -6.08
C ASN A 164 15.62 2.33 -5.09
N TYR A 165 15.10 1.92 -3.92
CA TYR A 165 14.57 2.87 -2.94
C TYR A 165 15.68 3.39 -2.01
N PRO A 166 15.72 4.70 -1.73
CA PRO A 166 16.45 5.20 -0.56
C PRO A 166 15.99 4.43 0.69
N ARG A 167 16.93 4.08 1.57
CA ARG A 167 16.63 3.26 2.75
C ARG A 167 15.51 3.84 3.62
N GLU A 168 15.53 5.14 3.82
CA GLU A 168 14.53 5.87 4.60
C GLU A 168 13.15 5.81 3.93
N ALA A 169 13.10 5.91 2.60
CA ALA A 169 11.86 5.81 1.85
C ALA A 169 11.29 4.39 1.92
N LEU A 170 12.11 3.35 1.77
CA LEU A 170 11.67 1.96 1.93
C LEU A 170 11.17 1.68 3.36
N ALA A 171 11.83 2.23 4.38
CA ALA A 171 11.41 2.09 5.77
C ALA A 171 10.07 2.77 6.08
N CYS A 172 9.64 3.74 5.27
CA CYS A 172 8.35 4.44 5.38
C CYS A 172 7.31 3.95 4.35
N ALA A 173 7.67 3.04 3.44
CA ALA A 173 6.76 2.52 2.43
C ALA A 173 5.55 1.82 3.07
N LEU A 174 4.36 2.05 2.51
CA LEU A 174 3.12 1.52 3.08
C LEU A 174 2.82 0.14 2.48
N ASN A 175 3.25 -0.92 3.15
CA ASN A 175 3.11 -2.31 2.69
C ASN A 175 1.66 -2.75 2.78
N LEU A 176 0.92 -2.67 1.67
CA LEU A 176 -0.48 -3.06 1.61
C LEU A 176 -0.64 -4.47 1.00
N LEU A 177 -1.71 -5.15 1.37
CA LEU A 177 -2.17 -6.39 0.72
C LEU A 177 -3.51 -6.17 0.02
N SER A 178 -4.39 -5.36 0.60
CA SER A 178 -5.64 -4.88 0.02
C SER A 178 -5.75 -3.37 0.11
N SER A 179 -6.65 -2.78 -0.65
CA SER A 179 -7.06 -1.39 -0.51
C SER A 179 -8.50 -1.20 -0.98
N HIS A 180 -8.99 0.04 -0.93
CA HIS A 180 -10.27 0.40 -1.52
C HIS A 180 -10.28 0.32 -3.06
N ASP A 181 -9.11 0.23 -3.70
CA ASP A 181 -8.94 0.13 -5.16
C ASP A 181 -8.53 -1.29 -5.61
N ARG A 182 -8.28 -2.19 -4.66
CA ARG A 182 -7.85 -3.55 -4.95
C ARG A 182 -8.76 -4.59 -4.30
N PRO A 183 -8.92 -5.76 -4.91
CA PRO A 183 -9.67 -6.86 -4.30
C PRO A 183 -9.12 -7.21 -2.92
N ARG A 184 -9.99 -7.68 -2.03
CA ARG A 184 -9.64 -8.18 -0.71
C ARG A 184 -8.64 -9.33 -0.81
N ILE A 185 -7.59 -9.26 -0.02
CA ILE A 185 -6.48 -10.24 -0.10
C ILE A 185 -6.94 -11.67 0.10
N ILE A 186 -7.88 -11.92 1.02
CA ILE A 186 -8.42 -13.26 1.25
C ILE A 186 -9.10 -13.82 -0.01
N SER A 187 -9.83 -12.99 -0.76
CA SER A 187 -10.46 -13.37 -2.02
C SER A 187 -9.42 -13.70 -3.09
N VAL A 188 -8.35 -12.92 -3.19
CA VAL A 188 -7.26 -13.16 -4.14
C VAL A 188 -6.54 -14.45 -3.82
N LEU A 189 -6.15 -14.66 -2.56
CA LEU A 189 -5.38 -15.84 -2.13
C LEU A 189 -6.20 -17.14 -2.20
N GLY A 190 -7.53 -17.03 -2.16
CA GLY A 190 -8.45 -18.15 -2.39
C GLY A 190 -8.72 -18.46 -3.86
N GLY A 191 -8.15 -17.68 -4.79
CA GLY A 191 -8.34 -17.89 -6.22
C GLY A 191 -9.63 -17.26 -6.76
N GLY A 192 -10.07 -16.14 -6.16
CA GLY A 192 -11.20 -15.37 -6.67
C GLY A 192 -11.07 -15.03 -8.15
N PRO A 193 -12.16 -15.08 -8.91
CA PRO A 193 -12.14 -14.82 -10.34
C PRO A 193 -11.90 -13.33 -10.64
N ASP A 194 -11.48 -13.05 -11.86
CA ASP A 194 -11.61 -11.70 -12.41
C ASP A 194 -13.10 -11.34 -12.45
N GLU A 195 -13.45 -10.20 -11.89
CA GLU A 195 -14.83 -9.74 -11.78
C GLU A 195 -15.51 -9.58 -13.14
N SER A 196 -14.75 -9.29 -14.20
CA SER A 196 -15.26 -9.22 -15.58
C SER A 196 -15.86 -10.54 -16.06
N GLN A 197 -15.48 -11.66 -15.44
CA GLN A 197 -15.98 -12.99 -15.75
C GLN A 197 -17.31 -13.32 -15.06
N LEU A 198 -17.77 -12.45 -14.14
CA LEU A 198 -19.00 -12.63 -13.39
C LEU A 198 -20.12 -11.71 -13.91
N PRO A 199 -21.37 -12.19 -13.98
CA PRO A 199 -22.53 -11.34 -14.15
C PRO A 199 -22.59 -10.28 -13.05
N GLU A 200 -22.96 -9.04 -13.38
CA GLU A 200 -23.04 -7.93 -12.42
C GLU A 200 -23.90 -8.28 -11.19
N SER A 201 -25.00 -8.98 -11.38
CA SER A 201 -25.90 -9.43 -10.29
C SER A 201 -25.26 -10.41 -9.30
N GLU A 202 -24.13 -11.03 -9.66
CA GLU A 202 -23.43 -12.04 -8.85
C GLU A 202 -22.21 -11.46 -8.15
N ARG A 203 -21.60 -10.40 -8.69
CA ARG A 203 -20.36 -9.81 -8.15
C ARG A 203 -20.45 -9.47 -6.66
N SER A 204 -21.54 -8.81 -6.24
CA SER A 204 -21.74 -8.44 -4.84
C SER A 204 -21.99 -9.62 -3.90
N LYS A 205 -22.46 -10.75 -4.43
CA LYS A 205 -22.79 -11.96 -3.67
C LYS A 205 -21.68 -12.98 -3.65
N TRP A 206 -20.67 -12.79 -4.52
CA TRP A 206 -19.58 -13.75 -4.64
C TRP A 206 -18.85 -13.97 -3.31
N ARG A 207 -18.56 -15.24 -3.02
CA ARG A 207 -17.80 -15.71 -1.86
C ARG A 207 -16.96 -16.91 -2.25
N LEU A 208 -15.89 -17.13 -1.51
CA LEU A 208 -15.11 -18.37 -1.56
C LEU A 208 -15.94 -19.55 -1.04
N ASP A 209 -15.76 -20.74 -1.62
CA ASP A 209 -16.20 -21.98 -0.99
C ASP A 209 -15.28 -22.35 0.19
N ASP A 210 -15.70 -23.31 1.03
CA ASP A 210 -14.97 -23.69 2.25
C ASP A 210 -13.56 -24.18 1.98
N ASN A 211 -13.32 -24.90 0.88
CA ASN A 211 -11.99 -25.41 0.52
C ASN A 211 -11.07 -24.25 0.11
N SER A 212 -11.57 -23.36 -0.75
CA SER A 212 -10.88 -22.17 -1.19
C SER A 212 -10.59 -21.21 -0.02
N MET A 213 -11.52 -21.07 0.93
CA MET A 213 -11.32 -20.29 2.14
C MET A 213 -10.23 -20.90 3.03
N GLY A 214 -10.19 -22.22 3.23
CA GLY A 214 -9.15 -22.89 3.99
C GLY A 214 -7.75 -22.66 3.39
N LEU A 215 -7.65 -22.73 2.07
CA LEU A 215 -6.42 -22.42 1.34
C LEU A 215 -6.06 -20.94 1.44
N ALA A 216 -7.04 -20.06 1.30
CA ALA A 216 -6.85 -18.62 1.45
C ALA A 216 -6.28 -18.24 2.82
N LYS A 217 -6.82 -18.82 3.90
CA LYS A 217 -6.31 -18.58 5.27
C LYS A 217 -4.86 -19.03 5.44
N SER A 218 -4.50 -20.20 4.88
CA SER A 218 -3.11 -20.69 4.93
C SER A 218 -2.15 -19.74 4.21
N ARG A 219 -2.51 -19.26 3.05
CA ARG A 219 -1.72 -18.25 2.30
C ARG A 219 -1.74 -16.88 2.98
N PHE A 220 -2.86 -16.51 3.60
CA PHE A 220 -2.99 -15.24 4.33
C PHE A 220 -2.06 -15.17 5.53
N TRP A 221 -1.84 -16.29 6.23
CA TRP A 221 -0.81 -16.38 7.27
C TRP A 221 0.57 -15.99 6.71
N LEU A 222 0.97 -16.59 5.58
CA LEU A 222 2.27 -16.31 4.95
C LEU A 222 2.35 -14.86 4.46
N ALA A 223 1.31 -14.36 3.80
CA ALA A 223 1.25 -12.99 3.31
C ALA A 223 1.37 -11.96 4.44
N THR A 224 0.63 -12.19 5.55
CA THR A 224 0.66 -11.30 6.71
C THR A 224 1.99 -11.36 7.44
N LEU A 225 2.62 -12.55 7.53
CA LEU A 225 3.95 -12.67 8.10
C LEU A 225 4.98 -11.90 7.25
N MET A 226 4.93 -12.02 5.92
CA MET A 226 5.76 -11.21 5.03
C MET A 226 5.51 -9.72 5.25
N GLN A 227 4.24 -9.28 5.30
CA GLN A 227 3.87 -7.88 5.54
C GLN A 227 4.45 -7.33 6.86
N MET A 228 4.43 -8.13 7.92
CA MET A 228 4.91 -7.72 9.25
C MET A 228 6.44 -7.74 9.38
N THR A 229 7.13 -8.52 8.55
CA THR A 229 8.58 -8.69 8.63
C THR A 229 9.36 -7.96 7.53
N PHE A 230 8.67 -7.43 6.51
CA PHE A 230 9.27 -6.62 5.45
C PHE A 230 9.65 -5.21 5.96
N PRO A 231 10.66 -4.52 5.35
CA PRO A 231 10.88 -3.09 5.58
C PRO A 231 9.62 -2.28 5.26
N GLY A 232 9.39 -1.20 5.98
CA GLY A 232 8.22 -0.36 5.76
C GLY A 232 7.15 -0.53 6.84
N VAL A 233 5.99 0.03 6.60
CA VAL A 233 4.87 0.12 7.53
C VAL A 233 3.73 -0.80 7.07
N PRO A 234 3.39 -1.85 7.82
CA PRO A 234 2.25 -2.70 7.49
C PRO A 234 0.95 -1.89 7.42
N SER A 235 0.26 -1.97 6.29
CA SER A 235 -1.05 -1.34 6.08
C SER A 235 -2.12 -2.41 5.99
N ILE A 236 -2.90 -2.55 7.04
CA ILE A 236 -4.02 -3.50 7.10
C ILE A 236 -5.28 -2.76 6.65
N TYR A 237 -5.85 -3.17 5.52
CA TYR A 237 -7.14 -2.65 5.09
C TYR A 237 -8.25 -3.17 5.98
N TYR A 238 -9.14 -2.30 6.48
CA TYR A 238 -10.17 -2.66 7.45
C TYR A 238 -10.94 -3.91 7.02
N GLY A 239 -11.15 -4.84 7.95
CA GLY A 239 -11.87 -6.08 7.71
C GLY A 239 -11.02 -7.23 7.15
N ASP A 240 -9.81 -6.99 6.66
CA ASP A 240 -8.90 -8.07 6.26
C ASP A 240 -8.55 -8.96 7.44
N GLU A 241 -8.41 -8.37 8.64
CA GLU A 241 -8.20 -9.08 9.90
C GLU A 241 -9.35 -10.00 10.29
N TYR A 242 -10.51 -9.79 9.70
CA TYR A 242 -11.68 -10.66 9.89
C TYR A 242 -12.02 -11.50 8.64
N GLY A 243 -11.12 -11.56 7.67
CA GLY A 243 -11.32 -12.32 6.45
C GLY A 243 -12.44 -11.78 5.57
N LEU A 244 -12.68 -10.47 5.59
CA LEU A 244 -13.71 -9.85 4.78
C LEU A 244 -13.40 -10.03 3.29
N GLU A 245 -14.33 -10.65 2.56
CA GLU A 245 -14.21 -10.95 1.15
C GLU A 245 -14.74 -9.82 0.27
N GLY A 246 -14.19 -9.67 -0.91
CA GLY A 246 -14.66 -8.74 -1.92
C GLY A 246 -13.75 -8.76 -3.14
N LEU A 247 -14.34 -8.62 -4.30
CA LEU A 247 -13.64 -8.43 -5.57
C LEU A 247 -13.29 -6.94 -5.74
N THR A 248 -13.43 -6.38 -6.93
CA THR A 248 -13.14 -4.96 -7.16
C THR A 248 -14.20 -4.02 -6.54
N ASP A 249 -14.01 -2.73 -6.66
CA ASP A 249 -14.98 -1.69 -6.25
C ASP A 249 -16.32 -1.88 -6.97
N PRO A 250 -17.46 -1.86 -6.26
CA PRO A 250 -17.64 -1.56 -4.83
C PRO A 250 -17.57 -2.78 -3.90
N GLY A 251 -17.33 -3.99 -4.42
CA GLY A 251 -17.38 -5.24 -3.67
C GLY A 251 -16.35 -5.33 -2.54
N ASN A 252 -15.16 -4.73 -2.71
CA ASN A 252 -14.10 -4.65 -1.71
C ASN A 252 -14.36 -3.60 -0.61
N ARG A 253 -15.37 -2.71 -0.77
CA ARG A 253 -15.71 -1.63 0.17
C ARG A 253 -16.91 -1.95 1.05
N ARG A 254 -17.15 -3.22 1.35
CA ARG A 254 -18.23 -3.63 2.26
C ARG A 254 -18.03 -3.04 3.64
N THR A 255 -19.14 -2.81 4.34
CA THR A 255 -19.11 -2.34 5.72
C THR A 255 -18.39 -3.33 6.63
N MET A 256 -17.75 -2.82 7.69
CA MET A 256 -17.19 -3.65 8.74
C MET A 256 -18.27 -4.55 9.32
N PRO A 257 -18.06 -5.86 9.48
CA PRO A 257 -19.04 -6.75 10.07
C PRO A 257 -19.32 -6.35 11.54
N THR A 258 -20.57 -6.53 11.97
CA THR A 258 -20.93 -6.34 13.36
C THR A 258 -20.38 -7.47 14.23
N LYS A 259 -20.39 -7.29 15.57
CA LYS A 259 -19.95 -8.37 16.47
C LYS A 259 -20.78 -9.65 16.34
N GLU A 260 -22.04 -9.51 15.94
CA GLU A 260 -22.99 -10.61 15.76
C GLU A 260 -22.70 -11.40 14.46
N ASP A 261 -22.09 -10.73 13.47
CA ASP A 261 -21.71 -11.34 12.18
C ASP A 261 -20.32 -12.00 12.22
N LEU A 262 -19.54 -11.75 13.28
CA LEU A 262 -18.18 -12.26 13.42
C LEU A 262 -18.22 -13.69 13.98
N HIS A 263 -18.19 -14.67 13.08
CA HIS A 263 -18.20 -16.10 13.45
C HIS A 263 -16.83 -16.76 13.33
N ASP A 264 -15.87 -16.13 12.64
CA ASP A 264 -14.55 -16.67 12.36
C ASP A 264 -13.45 -15.73 12.87
N PHE A 265 -12.76 -16.16 13.92
CA PHE A 265 -11.63 -15.42 14.51
C PHE A 265 -10.26 -15.93 14.07
N ASP A 266 -10.19 -16.90 13.13
CA ASP A 266 -8.92 -17.47 12.68
C ASP A 266 -8.06 -16.41 11.98
N THR A 267 -8.67 -15.61 11.08
CA THR A 267 -7.96 -14.52 10.38
C THR A 267 -7.51 -13.43 11.35
N PHE A 268 -8.31 -13.12 12.38
CA PHE A 268 -7.90 -12.20 13.43
C PHE A 268 -6.69 -12.73 14.23
N ALA A 269 -6.69 -14.03 14.54
CA ALA A 269 -5.56 -14.68 15.20
C ALA A 269 -4.29 -14.64 14.34
N ILE A 270 -4.42 -14.81 13.01
CA ILE A 270 -3.33 -14.67 12.05
C ILE A 270 -2.69 -13.28 12.16
N VAL A 271 -3.47 -12.23 12.01
CA VAL A 271 -2.95 -10.84 12.06
C VAL A 271 -2.35 -10.51 13.42
N LYS A 272 -3.02 -10.93 14.50
CA LYS A 272 -2.54 -10.75 15.87
C LYS A 272 -1.17 -11.41 16.11
N ASN A 273 -1.02 -12.66 15.67
CA ASN A 273 0.22 -13.42 15.86
C ASN A 273 1.36 -12.86 14.99
N ALA A 274 1.11 -12.55 13.73
CA ALA A 274 2.11 -11.92 12.86
C ALA A 274 2.54 -10.53 13.40
N SER A 275 1.60 -9.74 13.92
CA SER A 275 1.91 -8.47 14.59
C SER A 275 2.75 -8.66 15.85
N ALA A 276 2.58 -9.78 16.56
CA ALA A 276 3.39 -10.11 17.73
C ALA A 276 4.85 -10.40 17.34
N VAL A 277 5.08 -11.08 16.21
CA VAL A 277 6.44 -11.28 15.64
C VAL A 277 7.12 -9.93 15.38
N ARG A 278 6.45 -8.98 14.71
CA ARG A 278 7.01 -7.65 14.47
C ARG A 278 7.37 -6.92 15.77
N ARG A 279 6.51 -7.01 16.80
CA ARG A 279 6.78 -6.39 18.11
C ARG A 279 7.92 -7.06 18.86
N ALA A 280 8.11 -8.36 18.69
CA ALA A 280 9.22 -9.10 19.30
C ALA A 280 10.58 -8.78 18.69
N LEU A 281 10.58 -8.27 17.45
CA LEU A 281 11.78 -7.99 16.66
C LEU A 281 11.82 -6.51 16.22
N PRO A 282 11.97 -5.55 17.16
CA PRO A 282 11.88 -4.12 16.85
C PRO A 282 12.94 -3.61 15.87
N PHE A 283 14.10 -4.27 15.78
CA PHE A 283 15.13 -3.95 14.80
C PHE A 283 14.66 -4.11 13.34
N MET A 284 13.58 -4.85 13.08
CA MET A 284 13.01 -4.98 11.73
C MET A 284 12.39 -3.67 11.21
N ILE A 285 12.14 -2.67 12.06
CA ILE A 285 11.53 -1.40 11.63
C ILE A 285 12.47 -0.68 10.66
N ASP A 286 13.77 -0.61 10.98
CA ASP A 286 14.78 0.09 10.19
C ASP A 286 15.97 -0.81 9.80
N GLY A 287 15.87 -2.11 10.04
CA GLY A 287 16.87 -3.10 9.68
C GLY A 287 16.96 -3.34 8.17
N GLU A 288 18.13 -3.72 7.73
CA GLU A 288 18.38 -4.09 6.33
C GLU A 288 17.66 -5.39 5.96
N ILE A 289 17.36 -5.54 4.67
CA ILE A 289 16.82 -6.77 4.10
C ILE A 289 17.79 -7.31 3.04
N LYS A 290 17.96 -8.65 3.01
CA LYS A 290 18.65 -9.35 1.94
C LYS A 290 17.89 -10.62 1.61
N ALA A 291 17.38 -10.73 0.39
CA ALA A 291 16.55 -11.85 -0.05
C ALA A 291 17.35 -12.89 -0.85
N PHE A 292 16.91 -14.13 -0.78
CA PHE A 292 17.45 -15.24 -1.55
C PHE A 292 16.41 -16.35 -1.67
N ALA A 293 16.50 -17.13 -2.75
CA ALA A 293 15.69 -18.33 -2.92
C ALA A 293 16.47 -19.56 -2.45
N LEU A 294 15.80 -20.49 -1.78
CA LEU A 294 16.36 -21.78 -1.39
C LEU A 294 16.00 -22.88 -2.41
N ASN A 295 14.88 -22.71 -3.10
CA ASN A 295 14.44 -23.43 -4.29
C ASN A 295 13.26 -22.68 -4.92
N ASP A 296 12.58 -23.24 -5.93
CA ASP A 296 11.45 -22.58 -6.62
C ASP A 296 10.25 -22.24 -5.72
N GLU A 297 10.08 -22.95 -4.59
CA GLU A 297 8.93 -22.83 -3.69
C GLU A 297 9.28 -22.22 -2.33
N VAL A 298 10.55 -22.04 -2.02
CA VAL A 298 11.01 -21.56 -0.70
C VAL A 298 11.81 -20.27 -0.87
N LEU A 299 11.17 -19.17 -0.50
CA LEU A 299 11.76 -17.85 -0.40
C LEU A 299 12.32 -17.63 1.01
N ALA A 300 13.46 -17.00 1.13
CA ALA A 300 14.00 -16.54 2.40
C ALA A 300 14.55 -15.12 2.30
N TYR A 301 14.55 -14.41 3.41
CA TYR A 301 15.27 -13.16 3.53
C TYR A 301 15.77 -12.94 4.96
N ASN A 302 16.94 -12.34 5.05
CA ASN A 302 17.53 -11.90 6.30
C ASN A 302 17.10 -10.47 6.61
N ARG A 303 16.81 -10.21 7.87
CA ARG A 303 16.65 -8.86 8.43
C ARG A 303 17.77 -8.64 9.43
N THR A 304 18.51 -7.55 9.29
CA THR A 304 19.68 -7.26 10.15
C THR A 304 19.56 -5.86 10.72
N GLY A 305 19.59 -5.76 12.04
CA GLY A 305 19.60 -4.51 12.78
C GLY A 305 20.95 -3.84 12.80
N LYS A 306 21.00 -2.60 13.25
CA LYS A 306 22.24 -1.79 13.33
C LYS A 306 23.23 -2.32 14.37
N ASP A 307 22.72 -2.95 15.43
CA ASP A 307 23.50 -3.46 16.56
C ASP A 307 23.84 -4.95 16.42
N GLY A 308 23.61 -5.53 15.22
CA GLY A 308 23.94 -6.90 14.87
C GLY A 308 22.85 -7.92 15.16
N GLU A 309 21.67 -7.49 15.63
CA GLU A 309 20.52 -8.39 15.72
C GLU A 309 20.14 -8.87 14.31
N SER A 310 19.73 -10.11 14.23
CA SER A 310 19.35 -10.69 12.94
C SER A 310 18.22 -11.69 13.08
N ALA A 311 17.43 -11.79 12.03
CA ALA A 311 16.42 -12.83 11.87
C ALA A 311 16.35 -13.27 10.40
N THR A 312 16.10 -14.55 10.18
CA THR A 312 15.82 -15.12 8.87
C THR A 312 14.34 -15.47 8.80
N VAL A 313 13.67 -14.92 7.83
CA VAL A 313 12.28 -15.29 7.49
C VAL A 313 12.33 -16.30 6.35
N ILE A 314 11.66 -17.43 6.53
CA ILE A 314 11.60 -18.52 5.54
C ILE A 314 10.14 -18.79 5.22
N ILE A 315 9.79 -18.67 3.96
CA ILE A 315 8.42 -18.85 3.46
C ILE A 315 8.39 -20.03 2.48
N ASN A 316 7.79 -21.13 2.90
CA ASN A 316 7.47 -22.26 2.02
C ASN A 316 6.04 -22.10 1.52
N ARG A 317 5.87 -21.80 0.23
CA ARG A 317 4.54 -21.69 -0.40
C ARG A 317 3.95 -23.01 -0.86
N SER A 318 4.73 -24.10 -0.81
CA SER A 318 4.25 -25.40 -1.29
C SER A 318 3.08 -25.90 -0.48
N LEU A 319 2.02 -26.32 -1.16
CA LEU A 319 0.81 -26.85 -0.54
C LEU A 319 0.95 -28.34 -0.21
N ARG A 320 1.99 -29.02 -0.73
CA ARG A 320 2.12 -30.49 -0.69
C ARG A 320 3.46 -30.96 -0.17
N ASN A 321 4.51 -30.15 -0.27
CA ASN A 321 5.88 -30.58 -0.03
C ASN A 321 6.47 -29.86 1.17
N SER A 322 7.10 -30.63 2.06
CA SER A 322 8.08 -30.09 3.00
C SER A 322 9.46 -30.14 2.33
N HIS A 323 10.25 -29.09 2.54
CA HIS A 323 11.59 -28.96 1.98
C HIS A 323 12.63 -28.98 3.08
N ARG A 324 13.69 -29.79 2.90
CA ARG A 324 14.93 -29.63 3.70
C ARG A 324 15.77 -28.57 3.01
N VAL A 325 16.10 -27.52 3.73
CA VAL A 325 16.88 -26.41 3.21
C VAL A 325 18.08 -26.11 4.09
N THR A 326 19.14 -25.54 3.51
CA THR A 326 20.29 -25.03 4.22
C THR A 326 20.28 -23.51 4.08
N ILE A 327 20.36 -22.80 5.20
CA ILE A 327 20.41 -21.33 5.22
C ILE A 327 21.79 -20.88 5.65
N PRO A 328 22.27 -19.70 5.20
CA PRO A 328 23.48 -19.09 5.73
C PRO A 328 23.34 -18.86 7.24
N ALA A 329 24.29 -19.32 8.03
CA ALA A 329 24.29 -19.09 9.47
C ALA A 329 24.47 -17.60 9.78
N LEU A 330 23.62 -17.05 10.63
CA LEU A 330 23.71 -15.67 11.15
C LEU A 330 24.20 -15.62 12.61
N GLY A 331 24.56 -16.81 13.19
CA GLY A 331 25.00 -16.93 14.57
C GLY A 331 25.27 -18.39 14.93
N GLU A 332 25.58 -18.67 16.19
CA GLU A 332 25.80 -20.00 16.74
C GLU A 332 24.53 -20.72 17.20
N CYS A 333 23.51 -19.96 17.53
CA CYS A 333 22.19 -20.43 17.97
C CYS A 333 21.08 -19.67 17.26
N ALA A 334 19.96 -20.33 17.05
CA ALA A 334 18.74 -19.71 16.57
C ALA A 334 17.53 -20.13 17.40
N SER A 335 16.58 -19.24 17.56
CA SER A 335 15.26 -19.57 18.10
C SER A 335 14.17 -19.25 17.09
N ASP A 336 13.22 -20.15 16.93
CA ASP A 336 12.01 -19.89 16.16
C ASP A 336 11.07 -19.00 16.98
N VAL A 337 10.91 -17.76 16.54
CA VAL A 337 10.09 -16.75 17.24
C VAL A 337 8.60 -17.13 17.30
N ILE A 338 8.15 -18.01 16.40
CA ILE A 338 6.75 -18.44 16.33
C ILE A 338 6.48 -19.59 17.30
N SER A 339 7.32 -20.61 17.29
CA SER A 339 7.16 -21.81 18.11
C SER A 339 7.91 -21.77 19.43
N GLY A 340 8.90 -20.90 19.56
CA GLY A 340 9.81 -20.84 20.72
C GLY A 340 10.85 -21.97 20.75
N HIS A 341 10.99 -22.75 19.68
CA HIS A 341 12.01 -23.80 19.61
C HIS A 341 13.38 -23.20 19.40
N GLU A 342 14.33 -23.66 20.20
CA GLU A 342 15.75 -23.32 20.06
C GLU A 342 16.50 -24.43 19.31
N CYS A 343 17.42 -24.04 18.44
CA CYS A 343 18.31 -24.96 17.73
C CYS A 343 19.72 -24.39 17.67
N GLU A 344 20.70 -25.31 17.80
CA GLU A 344 22.07 -24.99 17.50
C GLU A 344 22.29 -24.96 15.99
N ILE A 345 23.09 -24.02 15.53
CA ILE A 345 23.46 -23.87 14.11
C ILE A 345 24.81 -24.55 13.90
N HIS A 346 24.83 -25.55 13.03
CA HIS A 346 26.04 -26.32 12.69
C HIS A 346 26.54 -26.01 11.29
#